data_e2767ebd47850321164db5fb8c256014
#
_entry.id   e2767ebd47850321164db5fb8c256014
#
_cell.length_a   1.000
_cell.length_b   1.000
_cell.length_c   1.000
_cell.angle_alpha   90.00
_cell.angle_beta   90.00
_cell.angle_gamma   90.00
#
_symmetry.space_group_name_H-M   'P 1'
#
loop_
_entity.id
_entity.type
_entity.pdbx_description
1 polymer ?
#
loop_
_entity_poly.entity_id
_entity_poly.type
_entity_poly.pdbx_seq_one_letter_code
_entity_poly.pdbx_strand_id
1 'polypeptide(L)'
;MLPHRPRAYAQLAYHIFNIADAFLEHEVRSLRLDEGAYDRVPPPEMNTKAKIIAYGQDVLRRFRLWWDGPGHAPNLSRKALVYYGNVTVHEFLERTTWHCGQHVRQLVMVLDIMGIEPDRPPSEETFAGLPMPDKVWDDEGS
;
A
#
# COMPACT_ATOMS: atom_id res chain seq x y z
N MET A 1 -18.68 3.77 -3.26
CA MET A 1 -17.77 4.15 -4.37
C MET A 1 -17.18 5.52 -4.08
N LEU A 2 -15.91 5.69 -4.34
CA LEU A 2 -15.23 6.95 -4.06
C LEU A 2 -15.55 8.01 -5.10
N PRO A 3 -15.70 9.30 -4.71
CA PRO A 3 -16.19 10.33 -5.64
C PRO A 3 -15.26 10.63 -6.83
N HIS A 4 -13.98 10.38 -6.71
CA HIS A 4 -13.00 10.71 -7.75
C HIS A 4 -12.41 9.49 -8.46
N ARG A 5 -12.80 8.27 -8.06
CA ARG A 5 -12.37 7.03 -8.68
C ARG A 5 -13.49 6.00 -8.68
N PRO A 6 -13.71 5.29 -9.79
CA PRO A 6 -14.74 4.24 -9.87
C PRO A 6 -14.25 2.96 -9.16
N ARG A 7 -13.86 3.09 -7.91
CA ARG A 7 -13.34 1.98 -7.11
C ARG A 7 -14.20 1.81 -5.86
N ALA A 8 -14.74 0.61 -5.66
CA ALA A 8 -15.47 0.28 -4.45
C ALA A 8 -14.55 0.31 -3.22
N TYR A 9 -15.09 0.57 -2.04
CA TYR A 9 -14.31 0.63 -0.80
C TYR A 9 -13.55 -0.66 -0.50
N ALA A 10 -14.17 -1.81 -0.78
CA ALA A 10 -13.51 -3.10 -0.65
C ALA A 10 -12.30 -3.24 -1.59
N GLN A 11 -12.41 -2.72 -2.82
CA GLN A 11 -11.29 -2.69 -3.77
C GLN A 11 -10.19 -1.75 -3.30
N LEU A 12 -10.52 -0.64 -2.65
CA LEU A 12 -9.51 0.25 -2.07
C LEU A 12 -8.76 -0.42 -0.93
N ALA A 13 -9.46 -1.13 -0.05
CA ALA A 13 -8.83 -1.89 1.04
C ALA A 13 -7.90 -2.98 0.48
N TYR A 14 -8.35 -3.73 -0.51
CA TYR A 14 -7.50 -4.71 -1.21
C TYR A 14 -6.28 -4.05 -1.85
N HIS A 15 -6.47 -2.92 -2.50
CA HIS A 15 -5.40 -2.18 -3.18
C HIS A 15 -4.28 -1.77 -2.23
N ILE A 16 -4.60 -1.33 -1.02
CA ILE A 16 -3.60 -0.99 0.00
C ILE A 16 -2.68 -2.19 0.25
N PHE A 17 -3.24 -3.37 0.45
CA PHE A 17 -2.45 -4.58 0.68
C PHE A 17 -1.71 -5.03 -0.57
N ASN A 18 -2.31 -4.87 -1.75
CA ASN A 18 -1.69 -5.23 -3.01
C ASN A 18 -0.44 -4.39 -3.31
N ILE A 19 -0.41 -3.12 -2.94
CA ILE A 19 0.77 -2.26 -3.09
C ILE A 19 1.96 -2.85 -2.32
N ALA A 20 1.75 -3.23 -1.07
CA ALA A 20 2.79 -3.84 -0.24
C ALA A 20 3.17 -5.24 -0.75
N ASP A 21 2.20 -6.02 -1.22
CA ASP A 21 2.44 -7.34 -1.80
C ASP A 21 3.27 -7.26 -3.08
N ALA A 22 3.00 -6.31 -3.94
CA ALA A 22 3.78 -6.07 -5.16
C ALA A 22 5.24 -5.73 -4.83
N PHE A 23 5.49 -4.94 -3.78
CA PHE A 23 6.83 -4.69 -3.28
C PHE A 23 7.52 -6.00 -2.87
N LEU A 24 6.84 -6.84 -2.09
CA LEU A 24 7.38 -8.13 -1.64
C LEU A 24 7.64 -9.08 -2.81
N GLU A 25 6.77 -9.14 -3.79
CA GLU A 25 6.98 -9.96 -4.99
C GLU A 25 8.25 -9.56 -5.73
N HIS A 26 8.51 -8.26 -5.85
CA HIS A 26 9.73 -7.75 -6.45
C HIS A 26 10.96 -8.14 -5.62
N GLU A 27 10.92 -7.93 -4.31
CA GLU A 27 12.09 -8.10 -3.45
C GLU A 27 12.40 -9.55 -3.11
N VAL A 28 11.38 -10.38 -2.93
CA VAL A 28 11.55 -11.78 -2.50
C VAL A 28 11.61 -12.73 -3.70
N ARG A 29 10.81 -12.47 -4.74
CA ARG A 29 10.64 -13.39 -5.88
C ARG A 29 11.31 -12.88 -7.15
N SER A 30 11.95 -11.71 -7.09
CA SER A 30 12.60 -11.05 -8.24
C SER A 30 11.68 -10.87 -9.45
N LEU A 31 10.38 -10.73 -9.21
CA LEU A 31 9.41 -10.46 -10.25
C LEU A 31 9.48 -8.98 -10.64
N ARG A 32 9.47 -8.74 -11.96
CA ARG A 32 9.49 -7.36 -12.45
C ARG A 32 8.23 -6.64 -11.97
N LEU A 33 8.42 -5.46 -11.39
CA LEU A 33 7.33 -4.60 -11.03
C LEU A 33 6.92 -3.75 -12.21
N ASP A 34 5.81 -4.10 -12.85
CA ASP A 34 5.16 -3.26 -13.84
C ASP A 34 4.00 -2.48 -13.22
N GLU A 35 3.44 -1.56 -13.98
CA GLU A 35 2.33 -0.73 -13.51
C GLU A 35 1.10 -1.56 -13.11
N GLY A 36 0.84 -2.66 -13.83
CA GLY A 36 -0.29 -3.55 -13.54
C GLY A 36 -0.17 -4.28 -12.20
N ALA A 37 1.04 -4.50 -11.69
CA ALA A 37 1.24 -5.14 -10.40
C ALA A 37 0.67 -4.33 -9.23
N TYR A 38 0.64 -3.00 -9.35
CA TYR A 38 0.08 -2.13 -8.32
C TYR A 38 -1.44 -2.00 -8.37
N ASP A 39 -2.06 -2.31 -9.48
CA ASP A 39 -3.47 -2.01 -9.70
C ASP A 39 -4.27 -3.27 -10.06
N ARG A 40 -3.94 -4.38 -9.42
CA ARG A 40 -4.65 -5.64 -9.60
C ARG A 40 -6.09 -5.54 -9.10
N VAL A 41 -6.98 -6.07 -9.90
CA VAL A 41 -8.37 -6.28 -9.46
C VAL A 41 -8.38 -7.42 -8.44
N PRO A 42 -9.14 -7.32 -7.33
CA PRO A 42 -9.27 -8.44 -6.40
C PRO A 42 -9.73 -9.70 -7.14
N PRO A 43 -9.09 -10.84 -6.91
CA PRO A 43 -9.56 -12.09 -7.53
C PRO A 43 -10.96 -12.45 -7.03
N PRO A 44 -11.76 -13.23 -7.81
CA PRO A 44 -13.15 -13.53 -7.44
C PRO A 44 -13.36 -14.13 -6.07
N GLU A 45 -12.40 -14.90 -5.58
CA GLU A 45 -12.44 -15.48 -4.24
C GLU A 45 -12.28 -14.45 -3.11
N MET A 46 -11.75 -13.26 -3.41
CA MET A 46 -11.54 -12.18 -2.45
C MET A 46 -12.81 -11.32 -2.29
N ASN A 47 -13.91 -11.96 -2.01
CA ASN A 47 -15.25 -11.37 -2.09
C ASN A 47 -15.89 -11.05 -0.73
N THR A 48 -15.17 -11.23 0.37
CA THR A 48 -15.66 -10.91 1.71
C THR A 48 -14.67 -10.05 2.48
N LYS A 49 -15.17 -9.26 3.42
CA LYS A 49 -14.35 -8.48 4.35
C LYS A 49 -13.32 -9.37 5.06
N ALA A 50 -13.74 -10.54 5.54
CA ALA A 50 -12.85 -11.47 6.26
C ALA A 50 -11.68 -11.93 5.40
N LYS A 51 -11.90 -12.20 4.12
CA LYS A 51 -10.84 -12.61 3.20
C LYS A 51 -9.86 -11.49 2.89
N ILE A 52 -10.35 -10.25 2.74
CA ILE A 52 -9.50 -9.08 2.53
C ILE A 52 -8.63 -8.82 3.76
N ILE A 53 -9.20 -8.91 4.97
CA ILE A 53 -8.45 -8.77 6.22
C ILE A 53 -7.38 -9.86 6.34
N ALA A 54 -7.73 -11.11 6.07
CA ALA A 54 -6.79 -12.23 6.11
C ALA A 54 -5.64 -12.04 5.12
N TYR A 55 -5.92 -11.54 3.93
CA TYR A 55 -4.90 -11.18 2.94
C TYR A 55 -3.95 -10.11 3.49
N GLY A 56 -4.49 -9.04 4.07
CA GLY A 56 -3.66 -7.98 4.68
C GLY A 56 -2.80 -8.47 5.83
N GLN A 57 -3.33 -9.37 6.67
CA GLN A 57 -2.57 -9.99 7.76
C GLN A 57 -1.42 -10.85 7.23
N ASP A 58 -1.66 -11.61 6.15
CA ASP A 58 -0.61 -12.40 5.50
C ASP A 58 0.48 -11.51 4.87
N VAL A 59 0.10 -10.44 4.21
CA VAL A 59 1.05 -9.45 3.66
C VAL A 59 1.90 -8.86 4.78
N LEU A 60 1.30 -8.45 5.88
CA LEU A 60 2.02 -7.90 7.03
C LEU A 60 3.01 -8.92 7.62
N ARG A 61 2.60 -10.16 7.76
CA ARG A 61 3.47 -11.24 8.24
C ARG A 61 4.68 -11.44 7.32
N ARG A 62 4.46 -11.49 6.02
CA ARG A 62 5.54 -11.64 5.02
C ARG A 62 6.44 -10.42 4.98
N PHE A 63 5.89 -9.22 5.16
CA PHE A 63 6.65 -7.98 5.21
C PHE A 63 7.61 -7.96 6.41
N ARG A 64 7.15 -8.41 7.58
CA ARG A 64 7.99 -8.54 8.78
C ARG A 64 9.12 -9.54 8.57
N LEU A 65 8.82 -10.69 7.97
CA LEU A 65 9.86 -11.69 7.65
C LEU A 65 10.92 -11.13 6.69
N TRP A 66 10.50 -10.36 5.70
CA TRP A 66 11.43 -9.70 4.79
C TRP A 66 12.27 -8.65 5.54
N TRP A 67 11.67 -7.86 6.39
CA TRP A 67 12.35 -6.81 7.17
C TRP A 67 13.40 -7.40 8.11
N ASP A 68 13.06 -8.46 8.81
CA ASP A 68 13.96 -9.13 9.76
C ASP A 68 15.08 -9.91 9.06
N GLY A 69 14.95 -10.16 7.78
CA GLY A 69 15.88 -10.91 6.95
C GLY A 69 16.64 -10.04 5.94
N PRO A 70 16.52 -10.35 4.64
CA PRO A 70 17.35 -9.73 3.60
C PRO A 70 17.04 -8.25 3.32
N GLY A 71 15.88 -7.74 3.77
CA GLY A 71 15.50 -6.34 3.58
C GLY A 71 16.22 -5.36 4.48
N HIS A 72 17.02 -5.82 5.44
CA HIS A 72 17.63 -5.00 6.46
C HIS A 72 18.77 -4.10 5.92
N ALA A 73 19.06 -3.05 6.65
CA ALA A 73 19.80 -1.85 6.27
C ALA A 73 20.91 -1.95 5.21
N PRO A 74 21.83 -2.90 5.15
CA PRO A 74 22.88 -2.86 4.11
C PRO A 74 22.34 -3.01 2.68
N ASN A 75 21.16 -3.58 2.51
CA ASN A 75 20.55 -3.84 1.21
C ASN A 75 19.68 -2.70 0.69
N LEU A 76 19.38 -1.70 1.53
CA LEU A 76 18.48 -0.61 1.15
C LEU A 76 19.07 0.35 0.11
N SER A 77 20.39 0.39 -0.05
CA SER A 77 21.04 1.17 -1.12
C SER A 77 21.15 0.41 -2.45
N ARG A 78 20.78 -0.86 -2.49
CA ARG A 78 20.75 -1.65 -3.73
C ARG A 78 19.75 -1.06 -4.72
N LYS A 79 20.06 -1.15 -6.00
CA LYS A 79 19.16 -0.66 -7.05
C LYS A 79 18.00 -1.64 -7.30
N ALA A 80 16.82 -1.08 -7.47
CA ALA A 80 15.62 -1.78 -7.86
C ALA A 80 15.10 -1.17 -9.16
N LEU A 81 14.90 -2.00 -10.18
CA LEU A 81 14.29 -1.56 -11.44
C LEU A 81 12.79 -1.77 -11.36
N VAL A 82 12.06 -0.67 -11.28
CA VAL A 82 10.60 -0.65 -11.20
C VAL A 82 10.04 0.12 -12.41
N TYR A 83 8.71 0.08 -12.62
CA TYR A 83 8.13 0.67 -13.82
C TYR A 83 8.34 2.19 -13.94
N TYR A 84 8.55 2.88 -12.82
CA TYR A 84 8.80 4.33 -12.81
C TYR A 84 10.28 4.72 -12.77
N GLY A 85 11.20 3.76 -12.86
CA GLY A 85 12.62 4.04 -12.98
C GLY A 85 13.55 3.05 -12.27
N ASN A 86 14.82 3.41 -12.23
CA ASN A 86 15.85 2.70 -11.51
C ASN A 86 16.14 3.46 -10.20
N VAL A 87 15.59 2.98 -9.11
CA VAL A 87 15.64 3.64 -7.79
C VAL A 87 16.38 2.75 -6.79
N THR A 88 16.70 3.28 -5.62
CA THR A 88 17.19 2.44 -4.52
C THR A 88 16.04 1.67 -3.88
N VAL A 89 16.33 0.55 -3.22
CA VAL A 89 15.33 -0.18 -2.44
C VAL A 89 14.74 0.71 -1.35
N HIS A 90 15.53 1.63 -0.77
CA HIS A 90 15.03 2.62 0.18
C HIS A 90 13.94 3.51 -0.45
N GLU A 91 14.22 4.09 -1.60
CA GLU A 91 13.24 4.93 -2.32
C GLU A 91 11.98 4.15 -2.70
N PHE A 92 12.15 2.91 -3.12
CA PHE A 92 11.05 2.02 -3.45
C PHE A 92 10.20 1.68 -2.21
N LEU A 93 10.85 1.37 -1.08
CA LEU A 93 10.17 1.11 0.19
C LEU A 93 9.44 2.36 0.71
N GLU A 94 10.09 3.52 0.66
CA GLU A 94 9.49 4.78 1.06
C GLU A 94 8.23 5.10 0.23
N ARG A 95 8.33 4.96 -1.09
CA ARG A 95 7.18 5.16 -1.98
C ARG A 95 6.06 4.17 -1.69
N THR A 96 6.38 2.89 -1.50
CA THR A 96 5.40 1.86 -1.14
C THR A 96 4.68 2.23 0.16
N THR A 97 5.43 2.67 1.15
CA THR A 97 4.90 3.00 2.48
C THR A 97 3.98 4.22 2.44
N TRP A 98 4.43 5.33 1.86
CA TRP A 98 3.59 6.52 1.81
C TRP A 98 2.36 6.34 0.92
N HIS A 99 2.47 5.54 -0.14
CA HIS A 99 1.35 5.24 -1.03
C HIS A 99 0.26 4.45 -0.28
N CYS A 100 0.64 3.42 0.47
CA CYS A 100 -0.29 2.73 1.37
C CYS A 100 -0.91 3.70 2.40
N GLY A 101 -0.09 4.53 3.01
CA GLY A 101 -0.53 5.53 3.98
C GLY A 101 -1.54 6.52 3.41
N GLN A 102 -1.34 6.97 2.19
CA GLN A 102 -2.27 7.88 1.52
C GLN A 102 -3.64 7.25 1.32
N HIS A 103 -3.70 6.00 0.91
CA HIS A 103 -4.98 5.31 0.76
C HIS A 103 -5.64 5.02 2.11
N VAL A 104 -4.88 4.78 3.17
CA VAL A 104 -5.43 4.68 4.53
C VAL A 104 -6.08 6.00 4.95
N ARG A 105 -5.43 7.14 4.70
CA ARG A 105 -6.01 8.47 4.94
C ARG A 105 -7.33 8.65 4.20
N GLN A 106 -7.39 8.20 2.96
CA GLN A 106 -8.62 8.24 2.16
C GLN A 106 -9.75 7.40 2.77
N LEU A 107 -9.45 6.18 3.24
CA LEU A 107 -10.44 5.36 3.93
C LEU A 107 -10.92 6.00 5.24
N VAL A 108 -10.03 6.57 6.02
CA VAL A 108 -10.40 7.28 7.26
C VAL A 108 -11.34 8.45 6.94
N MET A 109 -11.05 9.21 5.90
CA MET A 109 -11.90 10.30 5.46
C MET A 109 -13.30 9.83 5.02
N VAL A 110 -13.37 8.70 4.30
CA VAL A 110 -14.65 8.09 3.92
C VAL A 110 -15.45 7.68 5.14
N LEU A 111 -14.82 7.07 6.14
CA LEU A 111 -15.48 6.69 7.39
C LEU A 111 -16.01 7.93 8.13
N ASP A 112 -15.23 9.00 8.17
CA ASP A 112 -15.65 10.26 8.79
C ASP A 112 -16.90 10.85 8.10
N ILE A 113 -16.91 10.88 6.77
CA ILE A 113 -18.07 11.33 5.98
C ILE A 113 -19.31 10.48 6.28
N MET A 114 -19.12 9.18 6.50
CA MET A 114 -20.21 8.25 6.84
C MET A 114 -20.63 8.30 8.32
N GLY A 115 -19.95 9.08 9.14
CA GLY A 115 -20.19 9.15 10.57
C GLY A 115 -19.74 7.92 11.35
N ILE A 116 -18.81 7.16 10.81
CA ILE A 116 -18.25 5.95 11.43
C ILE A 116 -16.89 6.27 12.00
N GLU A 117 -16.73 6.10 13.31
CA GLU A 117 -15.45 6.27 13.97
C GLU A 117 -14.59 5.02 13.76
N PRO A 118 -13.37 5.12 13.17
CA PRO A 118 -12.51 3.97 12.98
C PRO A 118 -11.93 3.50 14.31
N ASP A 119 -11.74 2.19 14.43
CA ASP A 119 -11.00 1.60 15.53
C ASP A 119 -9.49 1.85 15.33
N ARG A 120 -8.86 2.57 16.23
CA ARG A 120 -7.44 2.92 16.18
C ARG A 120 -7.02 3.64 14.88
N PRO A 121 -7.54 4.85 14.63
CA PRO A 121 -7.14 5.63 13.45
C PRO A 121 -5.63 5.96 13.51
N PRO A 122 -4.97 6.08 12.34
CA PRO A 122 -3.59 6.52 12.31
C PRO A 122 -3.48 7.96 12.84
N SER A 123 -2.41 8.21 13.61
CA SER A 123 -2.06 9.56 14.07
C SER A 123 -1.06 10.21 13.11
N GLU A 124 -0.77 11.49 13.30
CA GLU A 124 0.27 12.17 12.54
C GLU A 124 1.64 11.50 12.68
N GLU A 125 1.93 10.94 13.86
CA GLU A 125 3.16 10.18 14.11
C GLU A 125 3.30 8.96 13.22
N THR A 126 2.19 8.33 12.82
CA THR A 126 2.19 7.19 11.91
C THR A 126 2.85 7.53 10.57
N PHE A 127 2.72 8.78 10.13
CA PHE A 127 3.24 9.26 8.85
C PHE A 127 4.52 10.08 8.97
N ALA A 128 5.07 10.21 10.18
CA ALA A 128 6.26 11.02 10.42
C ALA A 128 7.45 10.51 9.59
N GLY A 129 8.11 11.44 8.91
CA GLY A 129 9.25 11.14 8.05
C GLY A 129 8.90 10.66 6.64
N LEU A 130 7.62 10.44 6.34
CA LEU A 130 7.16 10.08 5.00
C LEU A 130 6.78 11.34 4.20
N PRO A 131 7.08 11.39 2.90
CA PRO A 131 6.70 12.53 2.04
C PRO A 131 5.22 12.49 1.67
N MET A 132 4.35 12.59 2.67
CA MET A 132 2.90 12.53 2.47
C MET A 132 2.41 13.74 1.69
N PRO A 133 1.47 13.56 0.73
CA PRO A 133 0.81 14.68 0.08
C PRO A 133 0.04 15.56 1.07
N ASP A 134 -0.03 16.87 0.81
CA ASP A 134 -0.78 17.80 1.66
C ASP A 134 -2.28 17.48 1.65
N LYS A 135 -2.80 17.10 0.49
CA LYS A 135 -4.22 16.77 0.32
C LYS A 135 -4.45 15.28 0.46
N VAL A 136 -5.56 14.92 1.09
CA VAL A 136 -6.02 13.52 1.19
C VAL A 136 -6.49 13.02 -0.18
N TRP A 137 -7.18 13.86 -0.94
CA TRP A 137 -7.58 13.62 -2.33
C TRP A 137 -6.93 14.67 -3.21
N ASP A 138 -6.31 14.22 -4.29
CA ASP A 138 -5.90 15.08 -5.39
C ASP A 138 -6.85 14.85 -6.58
N ASP A 139 -6.95 15.86 -7.43
CA ASP A 139 -7.84 15.86 -8.59
C ASP A 139 -7.31 14.95 -9.71
N GLU A 140 -6.05 14.56 -9.63
CA GLU A 140 -5.39 13.66 -10.57
C GLU A 140 -5.05 12.35 -9.85
N GLY A 141 -5.93 11.40 -9.93
CA GLY A 141 -5.88 10.13 -9.27
C GLY A 141 -4.50 9.50 -9.08
N SER A 142 -4.00 9.62 -7.88
CA SER A 142 -2.83 8.87 -7.38
C SER A 142 -3.12 7.38 -7.24
#